data_ba13bc51f7e39e6da0aa17b3f4136a61
#
_entry.id   ba13bc51f7e39e6da0aa17b3f4136a61
#
_cell.length_a   1.000
_cell.length_b   1.000
_cell.length_c   1.000
_cell.angle_alpha   90.00
_cell.angle_beta   90.00
_cell.angle_gamma   90.00
#
_symmetry.space_group_name_H-M   'P 1'
#
loop_
_entity.id
_entity.type
_entity.pdbx_description
1 polymer ?
#
loop_
_entity_poly.entity_id
_entity_poly.type
_entity_poly.pdbx_seq_one_letter_code
_entity_poly.pdbx_strand_id
1 'polypeptide(L)'
;MQKINFYRNRVAINVLAKDIANAREIFDAAEGHAVIGVLSAQFSSVDEGIQEVKRWMAEIPSISVGLGAGDPAQYYKAAMIAAQIHPAHVNQTFTGCGFAAGALAATGGEQTHVNALVSPTGTPGEVLISTGVSSSQGTPARVSCDTAVRMMLDMGAHAAKFFPMGGERSLPELYALATTAARNGMTLIEPTGGIDLDNFSVILKTCLEAGVPRIMPHVYSSIIDPDTGYTRPDYVAVLLNKVKSLL
;
A
#
# COMPACT_ATOMS: atom_id res chain seq x y z
N MET A 1 -17.16 2.61 -10.20
CA MET A 1 -16.04 3.54 -9.94
C MET A 1 -15.11 2.88 -8.92
N GLN A 2 -13.82 2.84 -9.18
CA GLN A 2 -12.83 2.30 -8.26
C GLN A 2 -12.70 3.20 -7.03
N LYS A 3 -12.77 2.62 -5.83
CA LYS A 3 -12.74 3.38 -4.57
C LYS A 3 -12.35 2.48 -3.40
N ILE A 4 -11.51 2.98 -2.49
CA ILE A 4 -11.22 2.31 -1.22
C ILE A 4 -12.37 2.54 -0.23
N ASN A 5 -12.94 1.45 0.26
CA ASN A 5 -13.98 1.46 1.29
C ASN A 5 -13.34 1.23 2.67
N PHE A 6 -12.98 2.31 3.36
CA PHE A 6 -12.41 2.23 4.70
C PHE A 6 -13.50 1.93 5.75
N TYR A 7 -13.32 0.88 6.55
CA TYR A 7 -14.18 0.60 7.70
C TYR A 7 -14.18 1.82 8.64
N ARG A 8 -15.38 2.32 8.96
CA ARG A 8 -15.58 3.58 9.73
C ARG A 8 -14.75 4.76 9.22
N ASN A 9 -14.45 4.81 7.93
CA ASN A 9 -13.56 5.78 7.30
C ASN A 9 -12.14 5.81 7.90
N ARG A 10 -11.68 4.70 8.52
CA ARG A 10 -10.40 4.60 9.23
C ARG A 10 -9.48 3.53 8.67
N VAL A 11 -9.96 2.32 8.41
CA VAL A 11 -9.09 1.19 8.07
C VAL A 11 -9.61 0.44 6.85
N ALA A 12 -8.72 0.14 5.91
CA ALA A 12 -8.89 -0.85 4.85
C ALA A 12 -7.69 -1.82 4.88
N ILE A 13 -7.88 -3.06 4.43
CA ILE A 13 -6.83 -4.08 4.47
C ILE A 13 -6.36 -4.35 3.04
N ASN A 14 -5.07 -4.13 2.73
CA ASN A 14 -4.52 -4.46 1.43
C ASN A 14 -4.00 -5.90 1.44
N VAL A 15 -4.49 -6.72 0.51
CA VAL A 15 -4.15 -8.14 0.38
C VAL A 15 -3.93 -8.52 -1.09
N LEU A 16 -3.22 -9.61 -1.34
CA LEU A 16 -3.12 -10.20 -2.67
C LEU A 16 -4.21 -11.24 -2.86
N ALA A 17 -4.54 -11.55 -4.11
CA ALA A 17 -5.37 -12.69 -4.48
C ALA A 17 -4.70 -13.45 -5.61
N LYS A 18 -4.94 -14.75 -5.68
CA LYS A 18 -4.39 -15.61 -6.74
C LYS A 18 -5.06 -15.35 -8.09
N ASP A 19 -6.37 -15.19 -8.06
CA ASP A 19 -7.22 -14.95 -9.23
C ASP A 19 -8.48 -14.15 -8.84
N ILE A 20 -9.31 -13.82 -9.81
CA ILE A 20 -10.53 -13.02 -9.61
C ILE A 20 -11.55 -13.75 -8.71
N ALA A 21 -11.63 -15.08 -8.79
CA ALA A 21 -12.54 -15.84 -7.92
C ALA A 21 -12.12 -15.69 -6.44
N ASN A 22 -10.83 -15.91 -6.16
CA ASN A 22 -10.28 -15.70 -4.83
C ASN A 22 -10.42 -14.23 -4.37
N ALA A 23 -10.25 -13.27 -5.28
CA ALA A 23 -10.43 -11.87 -4.96
C ALA A 23 -11.86 -11.54 -4.49
N ARG A 24 -12.89 -12.16 -5.10
CA ARG A 24 -14.29 -12.02 -4.67
C ARG A 24 -14.50 -12.60 -3.27
N GLU A 25 -14.02 -13.82 -3.01
CA GLU A 25 -14.12 -14.46 -1.70
C GLU A 25 -13.47 -13.62 -0.60
N ILE A 26 -12.29 -13.08 -0.88
CA ILE A 26 -11.57 -12.16 0.03
C ILE A 26 -12.36 -10.88 0.26
N PHE A 27 -12.87 -10.28 -0.81
CA PHE A 27 -13.61 -9.02 -0.74
C PHE A 27 -14.89 -9.17 0.07
N ASP A 28 -15.60 -10.29 -0.10
CA ASP A 28 -16.80 -10.64 0.68
C ASP A 28 -16.43 -10.92 2.15
N ALA A 29 -15.37 -11.69 2.42
CA ALA A 29 -14.88 -11.96 3.78
C ALA A 29 -14.43 -10.70 4.52
N ALA A 30 -13.94 -9.70 3.78
CA ALA A 30 -13.62 -8.37 4.30
C ALA A 30 -14.82 -7.41 4.35
N GLU A 31 -16.04 -7.84 4.07
CA GLU A 31 -17.26 -7.01 4.00
C GLU A 31 -17.06 -5.75 3.11
N GLY A 32 -16.29 -5.89 2.04
CA GLY A 32 -15.95 -4.80 1.13
C GLY A 32 -14.85 -3.85 1.62
N HIS A 33 -14.20 -4.13 2.73
CA HIS A 33 -13.12 -3.30 3.30
C HIS A 33 -11.70 -3.79 2.93
N ALA A 34 -11.58 -4.63 1.91
CA ALA A 34 -10.30 -5.03 1.33
C ALA A 34 -9.94 -4.18 0.10
N VAL A 35 -8.64 -4.04 -0.12
CA VAL A 35 -8.04 -3.51 -1.36
C VAL A 35 -7.23 -4.65 -1.98
N ILE A 36 -7.58 -5.08 -3.17
CA ILE A 36 -6.95 -6.24 -3.79
C ILE A 36 -5.76 -5.79 -4.64
N GLY A 37 -4.58 -6.28 -4.29
CA GLY A 37 -3.35 -6.01 -5.00
C GLY A 37 -3.20 -6.87 -6.26
N VAL A 38 -2.94 -6.23 -7.40
CA VAL A 38 -2.54 -6.87 -8.65
C VAL A 38 -1.15 -6.36 -9.02
N LEU A 39 -0.19 -7.27 -9.13
CA LEU A 39 1.22 -6.90 -9.22
C LEU A 39 1.65 -6.66 -10.69
N SER A 40 2.18 -5.48 -10.99
CA SER A 40 2.67 -5.13 -12.33
C SER A 40 3.82 -6.03 -12.81
N ALA A 41 4.58 -6.62 -11.88
CA ALA A 41 5.64 -7.57 -12.19
C ALA A 41 5.15 -8.85 -12.90
N GLN A 42 3.86 -9.18 -12.79
CA GLN A 42 3.26 -10.35 -13.43
C GLN A 42 3.03 -10.17 -14.94
N PHE A 43 3.11 -8.95 -15.44
CA PHE A 43 2.82 -8.62 -16.84
C PHE A 43 4.09 -8.34 -17.63
N SER A 44 4.15 -8.82 -18.87
CA SER A 44 5.26 -8.58 -19.77
C SER A 44 5.30 -7.13 -20.29
N SER A 45 4.12 -6.48 -20.38
CA SER A 45 4.00 -5.12 -20.92
C SER A 45 2.94 -4.29 -20.16
N VAL A 46 2.93 -2.98 -20.40
CA VAL A 46 1.88 -2.06 -19.92
C VAL A 46 0.52 -2.46 -20.49
N ASP A 47 0.45 -2.77 -21.79
CA ASP A 47 -0.80 -3.10 -22.48
C ASP A 47 -1.44 -4.39 -21.92
N GLU A 48 -0.65 -5.42 -21.68
CA GLU A 48 -1.11 -6.64 -21.02
C GLU A 48 -1.65 -6.33 -19.62
N GLY A 49 -0.91 -5.53 -18.84
CA GLY A 49 -1.33 -5.10 -17.52
C GLY A 49 -2.65 -4.31 -17.54
N ILE A 50 -2.84 -3.40 -18.50
CA ILE A 50 -4.09 -2.66 -18.69
C ILE A 50 -5.26 -3.62 -18.95
N GLN A 51 -5.10 -4.58 -19.84
CA GLN A 51 -6.17 -5.53 -20.18
C GLN A 51 -6.54 -6.40 -18.97
N GLU A 52 -5.54 -6.94 -18.29
CA GLU A 52 -5.79 -7.84 -17.17
C GLU A 52 -6.37 -7.09 -15.96
N VAL A 53 -5.79 -5.94 -15.58
CA VAL A 53 -6.31 -5.19 -14.43
C VAL A 53 -7.73 -4.66 -14.69
N LYS A 54 -8.09 -4.32 -15.94
CA LYS A 54 -9.49 -3.98 -16.30
C LYS A 54 -10.46 -5.15 -16.02
N ARG A 55 -10.04 -6.39 -16.25
CA ARG A 55 -10.87 -7.57 -15.93
C ARG A 55 -11.12 -7.67 -14.41
N TRP A 56 -10.07 -7.44 -13.60
CA TRP A 56 -10.21 -7.41 -12.15
C TRP A 56 -11.11 -6.27 -11.68
N MET A 57 -10.95 -5.07 -12.25
CA MET A 57 -11.75 -3.88 -11.90
C MET A 57 -13.23 -4.01 -12.27
N ALA A 58 -13.58 -4.86 -13.24
CA ALA A 58 -14.97 -5.15 -13.59
C ALA A 58 -15.69 -5.92 -12.47
N GLU A 59 -14.94 -6.67 -11.66
CA GLU A 59 -15.47 -7.55 -10.62
C GLU A 59 -15.27 -7.02 -9.21
N ILE A 60 -14.16 -6.31 -8.98
CA ILE A 60 -13.74 -5.80 -7.67
C ILE A 60 -13.65 -4.27 -7.71
N PRO A 61 -14.40 -3.55 -6.85
CA PRO A 61 -14.44 -2.10 -6.87
C PRO A 61 -13.23 -1.42 -6.20
N SER A 62 -12.28 -2.18 -5.66
CA SER A 62 -11.12 -1.66 -4.93
C SER A 62 -9.84 -2.40 -5.29
N ILE A 63 -9.24 -2.02 -6.43
CA ILE A 63 -8.00 -2.59 -6.96
C ILE A 63 -6.82 -1.66 -6.68
N SER A 64 -5.70 -2.26 -6.28
CA SER A 64 -4.39 -1.64 -6.13
C SER A 64 -3.40 -2.21 -7.15
N VAL A 65 -2.80 -1.37 -7.99
CA VAL A 65 -1.69 -1.79 -8.84
C VAL A 65 -0.40 -1.78 -8.04
N GLY A 66 0.21 -2.95 -7.86
CA GLY A 66 1.42 -3.15 -7.05
C GLY A 66 2.70 -3.24 -7.86
N LEU A 67 3.84 -2.95 -7.21
CA LEU A 67 5.17 -3.14 -7.82
C LEU A 67 5.57 -4.63 -7.84
N GLY A 68 5.20 -5.41 -6.81
CA GLY A 68 5.75 -6.73 -6.51
C GLY A 68 6.99 -6.61 -5.62
N ALA A 69 6.86 -7.02 -4.34
CA ALA A 69 7.91 -6.97 -3.32
C ALA A 69 8.68 -5.62 -3.22
N GLY A 70 8.07 -4.53 -3.66
CA GLY A 70 8.73 -3.21 -3.69
C GLY A 70 9.76 -3.04 -4.81
N ASP A 71 9.77 -3.92 -5.83
CA ASP A 71 10.72 -3.88 -6.94
C ASP A 71 10.70 -2.51 -7.66
N PRO A 72 11.77 -1.71 -7.55
CA PRO A 72 11.81 -0.38 -8.16
C PRO A 72 11.75 -0.41 -9.69
N ALA A 73 12.13 -1.51 -10.34
CA ALA A 73 12.07 -1.63 -11.80
C ALA A 73 10.62 -1.57 -12.34
N GLN A 74 9.63 -1.83 -11.48
CA GLN A 74 8.22 -1.82 -11.87
C GLN A 74 7.55 -0.43 -11.79
N TYR A 75 8.23 0.60 -11.28
CA TYR A 75 7.62 1.91 -11.03
C TYR A 75 6.92 2.50 -12.25
N TYR A 76 7.59 2.45 -13.41
CA TYR A 76 7.07 2.97 -14.68
C TYR A 76 5.83 2.19 -15.14
N LYS A 77 5.93 0.85 -15.16
CA LYS A 77 4.83 -0.02 -15.61
C LYS A 77 3.59 0.15 -14.73
N ALA A 78 3.76 0.15 -13.40
CA ALA A 78 2.65 0.36 -12.47
C ALA A 78 1.99 1.74 -12.67
N ALA A 79 2.77 2.81 -12.84
CA ALA A 79 2.27 4.14 -13.07
C ALA A 79 1.50 4.27 -14.40
N MET A 80 2.04 3.70 -15.49
CA MET A 80 1.41 3.77 -16.81
C MET A 80 0.13 2.94 -16.89
N ILE A 81 0.09 1.77 -16.26
CA ILE A 81 -1.16 1.00 -16.11
C ILE A 81 -2.17 1.85 -15.34
N ALA A 82 -1.82 2.39 -14.16
CA ALA A 82 -2.71 3.17 -13.33
C ALA A 82 -3.27 4.41 -14.06
N ALA A 83 -2.44 5.13 -14.80
CA ALA A 83 -2.82 6.30 -15.58
C ALA A 83 -3.86 6.01 -16.67
N GLN A 84 -3.91 4.78 -17.18
CA GLN A 84 -4.88 4.40 -18.23
C GLN A 84 -6.20 3.85 -17.70
N ILE A 85 -6.21 3.33 -16.47
CA ILE A 85 -7.39 2.62 -15.95
C ILE A 85 -7.97 3.21 -14.66
N HIS A 86 -7.25 4.13 -14.01
CA HIS A 86 -7.65 4.82 -12.78
C HIS A 86 -8.10 3.84 -11.67
N PRO A 87 -7.23 2.95 -11.15
CA PRO A 87 -7.58 2.03 -10.07
C PRO A 87 -7.81 2.81 -8.77
N ALA A 88 -8.29 2.13 -7.72
CA ALA A 88 -8.46 2.77 -6.42
C ALA A 88 -7.13 3.22 -5.80
N HIS A 89 -6.05 2.49 -6.11
CA HIS A 89 -4.73 2.71 -5.51
C HIS A 89 -3.60 2.26 -6.45
N VAL A 90 -2.43 2.91 -6.34
CA VAL A 90 -1.18 2.49 -7.00
C VAL A 90 0.01 2.61 -6.06
N ASN A 91 0.82 1.55 -6.01
CA ASN A 91 2.06 1.54 -5.25
C ASN A 91 3.21 2.15 -6.04
N GLN A 92 4.04 2.98 -5.37
CA GLN A 92 5.19 3.60 -5.98
C GLN A 92 6.43 3.58 -5.09
N THR A 93 7.61 3.65 -5.73
CA THR A 93 8.85 4.02 -5.05
C THR A 93 8.76 5.47 -4.57
N PHE A 94 9.63 5.89 -3.66
CA PHE A 94 9.68 7.30 -3.25
C PHE A 94 9.85 8.23 -4.45
N THR A 95 10.84 7.96 -5.29
CA THR A 95 11.13 8.80 -6.48
C THR A 95 10.11 8.66 -7.59
N GLY A 96 9.39 7.54 -7.67
CA GLY A 96 8.39 7.28 -8.71
C GLY A 96 7.01 7.86 -8.43
N CYS A 97 6.72 8.27 -7.18
CA CYS A 97 5.38 8.71 -6.83
C CYS A 97 4.97 10.00 -7.58
N GLY A 98 5.88 10.96 -7.72
CA GLY A 98 5.61 12.20 -8.48
C GLY A 98 5.35 11.94 -9.97
N PHE A 99 6.05 10.97 -10.57
CA PHE A 99 5.76 10.54 -11.93
C PHE A 99 4.35 9.94 -12.04
N ALA A 100 3.97 9.04 -11.12
CA ALA A 100 2.65 8.42 -11.13
C ALA A 100 1.54 9.44 -10.88
N ALA A 101 1.71 10.37 -9.94
CA ALA A 101 0.75 11.43 -9.66
C ALA A 101 0.57 12.35 -10.88
N GLY A 102 1.64 12.75 -11.54
CA GLY A 102 1.59 13.54 -12.76
C GLY A 102 0.93 12.82 -13.93
N ALA A 103 1.23 11.52 -14.13
CA ALA A 103 0.62 10.71 -15.18
C ALA A 103 -0.89 10.52 -14.95
N LEU A 104 -1.32 10.30 -13.71
CA LEU A 104 -2.73 10.22 -13.33
C LEU A 104 -3.45 11.56 -13.55
N ALA A 105 -2.87 12.68 -13.12
CA ALA A 105 -3.43 14.01 -13.31
C ALA A 105 -3.62 14.33 -14.80
N ALA A 106 -2.67 13.96 -15.65
CA ALA A 106 -2.76 14.18 -17.10
C ALA A 106 -3.88 13.37 -17.77
N THR A 107 -4.43 12.36 -17.12
CA THR A 107 -5.49 11.47 -17.66
C THR A 107 -6.81 11.56 -16.89
N GLY A 108 -6.95 12.47 -15.92
CA GLY A 108 -8.14 12.64 -15.10
C GLY A 108 -8.29 11.56 -14.01
N GLY A 109 -7.17 11.00 -13.55
CA GLY A 109 -7.11 9.92 -12.56
C GLY A 109 -6.72 10.38 -11.14
N GLU A 110 -6.88 11.65 -10.79
CA GLU A 110 -6.43 12.23 -9.51
C GLU A 110 -7.07 11.60 -8.27
N GLN A 111 -8.20 10.90 -8.42
CA GLN A 111 -8.85 10.16 -7.34
C GLN A 111 -8.12 8.86 -6.97
N THR A 112 -7.19 8.37 -7.82
CA THR A 112 -6.36 7.21 -7.50
C THR A 112 -5.38 7.54 -6.39
N HIS A 113 -5.41 6.79 -5.29
CA HIS A 113 -4.45 6.99 -4.21
C HIS A 113 -3.06 6.53 -4.64
N VAL A 114 -2.08 7.42 -4.55
CA VAL A 114 -0.66 7.13 -4.83
C VAL A 114 0.09 7.09 -3.52
N ASN A 115 0.81 6.01 -3.23
CA ASN A 115 1.75 5.98 -2.12
C ASN A 115 3.18 6.31 -2.55
N ALA A 116 4.02 6.61 -1.56
CA ALA A 116 5.47 6.68 -1.73
C ALA A 116 6.15 5.75 -0.71
N LEU A 117 7.00 4.85 -1.21
CA LEU A 117 7.69 3.86 -0.39
C LEU A 117 8.90 4.49 0.30
N VAL A 118 8.93 4.35 1.62
CA VAL A 118 10.09 4.61 2.47
C VAL A 118 10.42 3.39 3.30
N SER A 119 11.70 3.25 3.69
CA SER A 119 12.16 2.10 4.45
C SER A 119 12.66 2.49 5.85
N PRO A 120 12.60 1.57 6.83
CA PRO A 120 13.16 1.80 8.15
C PRO A 120 14.68 2.00 8.11
N THR A 121 15.20 2.74 9.08
CA THR A 121 16.62 3.02 9.26
C THR A 121 17.22 2.35 10.50
N GLY A 122 16.35 1.86 11.40
CA GLY A 122 16.68 1.48 12.76
C GLY A 122 16.62 2.64 13.77
N THR A 123 16.27 3.86 13.30
CA THR A 123 16.22 5.07 14.13
C THR A 123 14.85 5.72 14.01
N PRO A 124 14.05 5.78 15.10
CA PRO A 124 12.76 6.48 15.08
C PRO A 124 12.92 7.95 14.69
N GLY A 125 12.04 8.44 13.81
CA GLY A 125 12.09 9.79 13.28
C GLY A 125 12.88 9.96 11.98
N GLU A 126 13.55 8.90 11.50
CA GLU A 126 14.25 8.85 10.22
C GLU A 126 13.68 7.77 9.30
N VAL A 127 13.79 7.98 8.00
CA VAL A 127 13.45 7.00 6.97
C VAL A 127 14.47 7.02 5.82
N LEU A 128 14.56 5.90 5.10
CA LEU A 128 15.30 5.82 3.83
C LEU A 128 14.35 6.17 2.68
N ILE A 129 14.79 7.10 1.82
CA ILE A 129 14.04 7.52 0.63
C ILE A 129 14.66 7.02 -0.69
N SER A 130 15.82 6.40 -0.64
CA SER A 130 16.52 5.82 -1.79
C SER A 130 15.90 4.48 -2.22
N THR A 131 14.65 4.49 -2.65
CA THR A 131 13.87 3.30 -3.03
C THR A 131 13.61 3.19 -4.55
N GLY A 132 14.21 4.07 -5.35
CA GLY A 132 14.09 4.05 -6.81
C GLY A 132 15.14 3.16 -7.49
N VAL A 133 15.01 2.97 -8.82
CA VAL A 133 15.86 2.06 -9.60
C VAL A 133 17.34 2.37 -9.42
N SER A 134 17.75 3.62 -9.61
CA SER A 134 19.14 4.04 -9.49
C SER A 134 19.53 4.30 -8.02
N SER A 135 18.66 4.99 -7.27
CA SER A 135 18.97 5.40 -5.90
C SER A 135 19.13 4.24 -4.92
N SER A 136 18.45 3.11 -5.15
CA SER A 136 18.60 1.91 -4.33
C SER A 136 19.93 1.19 -4.50
N GLN A 137 20.69 1.51 -5.55
CA GLN A 137 22.01 0.95 -5.83
C GLN A 137 23.17 1.79 -5.23
N GLY A 138 22.85 3.00 -4.74
CA GLY A 138 23.83 3.91 -4.18
C GLY A 138 23.85 3.92 -2.65
N THR A 139 24.52 4.93 -2.10
CA THR A 139 24.50 5.18 -0.65
C THR A 139 23.08 5.47 -0.18
N PRO A 140 22.58 4.78 0.86
CA PRO A 140 21.24 4.99 1.36
C PRO A 140 21.01 6.44 1.81
N ALA A 141 20.00 7.10 1.26
CA ALA A 141 19.63 8.46 1.65
C ALA A 141 18.70 8.41 2.87
N ARG A 142 19.25 8.78 4.04
CA ARG A 142 18.52 8.95 5.31
C ARG A 142 18.05 10.38 5.42
N VAL A 143 16.78 10.57 5.74
CA VAL A 143 16.20 11.89 6.00
C VAL A 143 15.23 11.81 7.18
N SER A 144 14.93 12.95 7.80
CA SER A 144 13.90 13.01 8.83
C SER A 144 12.53 12.63 8.25
N CYS A 145 11.67 12.02 9.06
CA CYS A 145 10.28 11.75 8.67
C CYS A 145 9.58 13.04 8.21
N ASP A 146 9.87 14.20 8.83
CA ASP A 146 9.28 15.49 8.44
C ASP A 146 9.67 15.88 7.01
N THR A 147 10.96 15.79 6.68
CA THR A 147 11.45 16.06 5.33
C THR A 147 10.81 15.11 4.31
N ALA A 148 10.81 13.80 4.60
CA ALA A 148 10.24 12.80 3.70
C ALA A 148 8.74 13.05 3.44
N VAL A 149 7.96 13.29 4.49
CA VAL A 149 6.50 13.52 4.36
C VAL A 149 6.21 14.78 3.54
N ARG A 150 6.94 15.88 3.77
CA ARG A 150 6.79 17.10 2.96
C ARG A 150 7.13 16.87 1.50
N MET A 151 8.24 16.19 1.22
CA MET A 151 8.59 15.83 -0.17
C MET A 151 7.53 14.93 -0.82
N MET A 152 6.95 13.98 -0.09
CA MET A 152 5.83 13.16 -0.58
C MET A 152 4.62 14.01 -0.96
N LEU A 153 4.24 14.96 -0.09
CA LEU A 153 3.12 15.88 -0.36
C LEU A 153 3.40 16.76 -1.58
N ASP A 154 4.63 17.30 -1.72
CA ASP A 154 5.04 18.09 -2.89
C ASP A 154 4.98 17.27 -4.19
N MET A 155 5.25 15.97 -4.11
CA MET A 155 5.14 15.04 -5.24
C MET A 155 3.71 14.54 -5.52
N GLY A 156 2.73 14.93 -4.71
CA GLY A 156 1.33 14.52 -4.87
C GLY A 156 1.01 13.13 -4.30
N ALA A 157 1.82 12.60 -3.38
CA ALA A 157 1.51 11.35 -2.69
C ALA A 157 0.36 11.52 -1.70
N HIS A 158 -0.52 10.52 -1.64
CA HIS A 158 -1.62 10.45 -0.67
C HIS A 158 -1.25 9.67 0.59
N ALA A 159 -0.23 8.80 0.49
CA ALA A 159 0.15 7.89 1.55
C ALA A 159 1.66 7.70 1.67
N ALA A 160 2.14 7.50 2.90
CA ALA A 160 3.46 6.97 3.16
C ALA A 160 3.38 5.44 3.33
N LYS A 161 4.06 4.70 2.46
CA LYS A 161 4.22 3.25 2.58
C LYS A 161 5.52 2.94 3.30
N PHE A 162 5.42 2.27 4.46
CA PHE A 162 6.56 1.91 5.29
C PHE A 162 6.92 0.44 5.09
N PHE A 163 8.00 0.16 4.35
CA PHE A 163 8.40 -1.20 3.94
C PHE A 163 9.92 -1.32 3.75
N PRO A 164 10.52 -2.46 4.09
CA PRO A 164 9.97 -3.58 4.87
C PRO A 164 10.08 -3.32 6.38
N MET A 165 8.97 -3.28 7.09
CA MET A 165 9.02 -2.99 8.53
C MET A 165 9.44 -4.19 9.41
N GLY A 166 9.35 -5.41 8.88
CA GLY A 166 9.76 -6.62 9.62
C GLY A 166 8.88 -6.93 10.84
N GLY A 167 7.57 -6.78 10.70
CA GLY A 167 6.62 -6.99 11.78
C GLY A 167 6.77 -5.95 12.89
N GLU A 168 6.89 -6.39 14.15
CA GLU A 168 6.96 -5.48 15.30
C GLU A 168 8.31 -4.78 15.49
N ARG A 169 9.35 -5.21 14.78
CA ARG A 169 10.72 -4.68 14.98
C ARG A 169 10.84 -3.18 14.76
N SER A 170 10.03 -2.63 13.87
CA SER A 170 10.07 -1.21 13.51
C SER A 170 8.87 -0.41 14.05
N LEU A 171 8.19 -0.88 15.10
CA LEU A 171 7.03 -0.17 15.68
C LEU A 171 7.38 1.27 16.13
N PRO A 172 8.51 1.56 16.81
CA PRO A 172 8.85 2.92 17.19
C PRO A 172 9.06 3.83 15.98
N GLU A 173 9.63 3.31 14.88
CA GLU A 173 9.82 4.06 13.63
C GLU A 173 8.49 4.28 12.92
N LEU A 174 7.60 3.27 12.87
CA LEU A 174 6.26 3.39 12.32
C LEU A 174 5.45 4.45 13.07
N TYR A 175 5.50 4.46 14.41
CA TYR A 175 4.84 5.46 15.23
C TYR A 175 5.34 6.89 14.91
N ALA A 176 6.66 7.06 14.84
CA ALA A 176 7.27 8.35 14.52
C ALA A 176 6.89 8.86 13.12
N LEU A 177 6.90 7.96 12.10
CA LEU A 177 6.48 8.29 10.75
C LEU A 177 4.99 8.63 10.69
N ALA A 178 4.13 7.80 11.28
CA ALA A 178 2.68 8.00 11.28
C ALA A 178 2.27 9.30 12.00
N THR A 179 2.89 9.60 13.17
CA THR A 179 2.69 10.86 13.88
C THR A 179 3.11 12.07 13.04
N THR A 180 4.24 11.95 12.35
CA THR A 180 4.74 13.02 11.47
C THR A 180 3.83 13.19 10.25
N ALA A 181 3.35 12.10 9.66
CA ALA A 181 2.39 12.12 8.56
C ALA A 181 1.10 12.86 8.98
N ALA A 182 0.50 12.48 10.12
CA ALA A 182 -0.70 13.12 10.65
C ALA A 182 -0.49 14.62 10.88
N ARG A 183 0.60 15.02 11.52
CA ARG A 183 0.94 16.43 11.81
C ARG A 183 1.09 17.29 10.55
N ASN A 184 1.59 16.70 9.46
CA ASN A 184 1.77 17.40 8.19
C ASN A 184 0.57 17.29 7.24
N GLY A 185 -0.57 16.71 7.68
CA GLY A 185 -1.79 16.62 6.88
C GLY A 185 -1.84 15.45 5.89
N MET A 186 -0.88 14.52 5.93
CA MET A 186 -0.98 13.28 5.17
C MET A 186 -2.08 12.39 5.76
N THR A 187 -2.98 11.89 4.91
CA THR A 187 -4.22 11.26 5.38
C THR A 187 -4.15 9.74 5.48
N LEU A 188 -3.12 9.10 4.97
CA LEU A 188 -3.01 7.63 4.89
C LEU A 188 -1.59 7.16 5.23
N ILE A 189 -1.49 6.09 6.05
CA ILE A 189 -0.27 5.35 6.32
C ILE A 189 -0.44 3.88 5.93
N GLU A 190 0.61 3.27 5.36
CA GLU A 190 0.58 1.90 4.83
C GLU A 190 1.71 1.06 5.41
N PRO A 191 1.55 0.52 6.64
CA PRO A 191 2.52 -0.41 7.21
C PRO A 191 2.57 -1.69 6.38
N THR A 192 3.79 -2.14 6.05
CA THR A 192 4.00 -3.25 5.12
C THR A 192 5.23 -4.08 5.50
N GLY A 193 5.10 -5.41 5.43
CA GLY A 193 6.21 -6.36 5.61
C GLY A 193 6.26 -7.00 6.99
N GLY A 194 6.12 -8.33 7.01
CA GLY A 194 6.13 -9.13 8.22
C GLY A 194 4.87 -9.00 9.09
N ILE A 195 3.77 -8.52 8.49
CA ILE A 195 2.47 -8.45 9.18
C ILE A 195 1.77 -9.79 9.06
N ASP A 196 1.29 -10.30 10.20
CA ASP A 196 0.57 -11.57 10.34
C ASP A 196 -0.63 -11.42 11.27
N LEU A 197 -1.34 -12.53 11.52
CA LEU A 197 -2.51 -12.54 12.40
C LEU A 197 -2.16 -12.17 13.85
N ASP A 198 -0.97 -12.48 14.33
CA ASP A 198 -0.59 -12.28 15.72
C ASP A 198 -0.22 -10.81 15.99
N ASN A 199 0.57 -10.20 15.10
CA ASN A 199 1.08 -8.83 15.27
C ASN A 199 0.18 -7.73 14.66
N PHE A 200 -0.83 -8.08 13.84
CA PHE A 200 -1.70 -7.11 13.17
C PHE A 200 -2.33 -6.09 14.13
N SER A 201 -2.81 -6.55 15.28
CA SER A 201 -3.51 -5.68 16.24
C SER A 201 -2.58 -4.63 16.84
N VAL A 202 -1.35 -4.99 17.20
CA VAL A 202 -0.39 -4.03 17.77
C VAL A 202 0.08 -3.02 16.72
N ILE A 203 0.30 -3.46 15.49
CA ILE A 203 0.68 -2.57 14.37
C ILE A 203 -0.45 -1.57 14.08
N LEU A 204 -1.69 -2.05 13.98
CA LEU A 204 -2.84 -1.18 13.75
C LEU A 204 -3.03 -0.17 14.90
N LYS A 205 -2.95 -0.63 16.15
CA LYS A 205 -3.06 0.21 17.34
C LYS A 205 -1.98 1.30 17.34
N THR A 206 -0.74 0.97 17.01
CA THR A 206 0.37 1.94 16.87
C THR A 206 0.01 3.09 15.90
N CYS A 207 -0.57 2.75 14.74
CA CYS A 207 -1.00 3.76 13.76
C CYS A 207 -2.21 4.57 14.24
N LEU A 208 -3.17 3.95 14.94
CA LEU A 208 -4.33 4.64 15.51
C LEU A 208 -3.90 5.65 16.58
N GLU A 209 -2.99 5.27 17.48
CA GLU A 209 -2.44 6.12 18.54
C GLU A 209 -1.60 7.28 17.96
N ALA A 210 -0.94 7.09 16.82
CA ALA A 210 -0.22 8.14 16.11
C ALA A 210 -1.14 9.23 15.52
N GLY A 211 -2.46 8.98 15.45
CA GLY A 211 -3.45 9.97 15.05
C GLY A 211 -3.63 10.15 13.54
N VAL A 212 -3.02 9.30 12.70
CA VAL A 212 -3.23 9.39 11.26
C VAL A 212 -4.69 9.08 10.90
N PRO A 213 -5.33 9.83 9.97
CA PRO A 213 -6.75 9.66 9.66
C PRO A 213 -7.13 8.28 9.15
N ARG A 214 -6.32 7.69 8.27
CA ARG A 214 -6.58 6.40 7.64
C ARG A 214 -5.35 5.49 7.67
N ILE A 215 -5.58 4.20 7.76
CA ILE A 215 -4.55 3.18 7.85
C ILE A 215 -4.89 2.06 6.86
N MET A 216 -3.91 1.64 6.06
CA MET A 216 -4.07 0.50 5.16
C MET A 216 -2.90 -0.48 5.34
N PRO A 217 -2.98 -1.40 6.31
CA PRO A 217 -1.97 -2.45 6.46
C PRO A 217 -1.95 -3.37 5.24
N HIS A 218 -0.74 -3.68 4.75
CA HIS A 218 -0.54 -4.63 3.66
C HIS A 218 -0.17 -6.00 4.23
N VAL A 219 -1.10 -6.95 4.18
CA VAL A 219 -0.94 -8.31 4.72
C VAL A 219 -0.91 -9.30 3.57
N TYR A 220 0.22 -9.98 3.38
CA TYR A 220 0.44 -10.81 2.19
C TYR A 220 0.77 -12.26 2.53
N SER A 221 2.05 -12.63 2.57
CA SER A 221 2.51 -14.02 2.67
C SER A 221 1.97 -14.80 3.88
N SER A 222 1.70 -14.11 4.98
CA SER A 222 1.21 -14.74 6.23
C SER A 222 -0.22 -15.26 6.15
N ILE A 223 -0.99 -14.81 5.15
CA ILE A 223 -2.39 -15.22 4.94
C ILE A 223 -2.60 -15.97 3.62
N ILE A 224 -1.51 -16.22 2.88
CA ILE A 224 -1.53 -17.01 1.66
C ILE A 224 -1.20 -18.46 2.02
N ASP A 225 -2.03 -19.37 1.57
CA ASP A 225 -1.78 -20.81 1.68
C ASP A 225 -0.57 -21.19 0.81
N PRO A 226 0.50 -21.78 1.37
CA PRO A 226 1.75 -22.02 0.66
C PRO A 226 1.63 -23.10 -0.42
N ASP A 227 0.70 -24.04 -0.26
CA ASP A 227 0.53 -25.18 -1.19
C ASP A 227 -0.29 -24.77 -2.42
N THR A 228 -1.31 -23.94 -2.22
CA THR A 228 -2.25 -23.54 -3.26
C THR A 228 -1.97 -22.16 -3.82
N GLY A 229 -1.32 -21.28 -3.06
CA GLY A 229 -1.11 -19.88 -3.41
C GLY A 229 -2.36 -18.99 -3.29
N TYR A 230 -3.45 -19.52 -2.74
CA TYR A 230 -4.67 -18.75 -2.48
C TYR A 230 -4.54 -17.99 -1.17
N THR A 231 -4.95 -16.72 -1.18
CA THR A 231 -5.17 -16.00 0.08
C THR A 231 -6.41 -16.58 0.76
N ARG A 232 -6.28 -16.86 2.04
CA ARG A 232 -7.31 -17.49 2.86
C ARG A 232 -8.39 -16.50 3.29
N PRO A 233 -9.64 -16.62 2.81
CA PRO A 233 -10.71 -15.68 3.16
C PRO A 233 -11.03 -15.68 4.67
N ASP A 234 -10.93 -16.83 5.34
CA ASP A 234 -11.13 -16.94 6.78
C ASP A 234 -10.09 -16.12 7.59
N TYR A 235 -8.84 -16.04 7.14
CA TYR A 235 -7.82 -15.20 7.76
C TYR A 235 -8.12 -13.70 7.53
N VAL A 236 -8.63 -13.35 6.35
CA VAL A 236 -9.05 -11.96 6.08
C VAL A 236 -10.23 -11.56 6.97
N ALA A 237 -11.19 -12.44 7.19
CA ALA A 237 -12.28 -12.21 8.15
C ALA A 237 -11.76 -12.01 9.58
N VAL A 238 -10.73 -12.77 10.01
CA VAL A 238 -10.07 -12.57 11.31
C VAL A 238 -9.42 -11.19 11.39
N LEU A 239 -8.72 -10.75 10.34
CA LEU A 239 -8.12 -9.40 10.29
C LEU A 239 -9.20 -8.31 10.40
N LEU A 240 -10.30 -8.43 9.67
CA LEU A 240 -11.41 -7.48 9.78
C LEU A 240 -12.02 -7.45 11.18
N ASN A 241 -12.19 -8.61 11.83
CA ASN A 241 -12.69 -8.67 13.20
C ASN A 241 -11.74 -7.97 14.18
N LYS A 242 -10.41 -8.08 13.99
CA LYS A 242 -9.43 -7.30 14.75
C LYS A 242 -9.58 -5.79 14.51
N VAL A 243 -9.81 -5.36 13.27
CA VAL A 243 -10.13 -3.95 12.96
C VAL A 243 -11.37 -3.50 13.72
N LYS A 244 -12.46 -4.28 13.68
CA LYS A 244 -13.73 -3.98 14.36
C LYS A 244 -13.57 -3.85 15.87
N SER A 245 -12.69 -4.66 16.46
CA SER A 245 -12.46 -4.65 17.92
C SER A 245 -11.63 -3.44 18.41
N LEU A 246 -10.90 -2.78 17.52
CA LEU A 246 -10.03 -1.64 17.84
C LEU A 246 -10.68 -0.28 17.54
N LEU A 247 -11.80 -0.25 16.80
CA LEU A 247 -12.55 0.93 16.40
C LEU A 247 -13.97 0.96 16.99
#